data_81d85eee5ea6807e0eba098e3f0b529b
#
_entry.id   81d85eee5ea6807e0eba098e3f0b529b
#
_cell.length_a   1.000
_cell.length_b   1.000
_cell.length_c   1.000
_cell.angle_alpha   90.00
_cell.angle_beta   90.00
_cell.angle_gamma   90.00
#
_symmetry.space_group_name_H-M   'P 1'
#
loop_
_entity.id
_entity.type
_entity.pdbx_description
1 polymer ?
#
loop_
_entity_poly.entity_id
_entity_poly.type
_entity_poly.pdbx_seq_one_letter_code
_entity_poly.pdbx_strand_id
1 'polypeptide(L)'
;LSGVEICVDETQREGFSFELQKGCNVVSGEIALNWIVSRNTEVLDGQKLIDENGEDVSNWKPMSGVSDLTRIQKQQRLILSLMQRINNFESFNSFLNFVNALENAFTIDQNISIFEASNLLWDFREIDFEKVNKLTVPTYNYTTENGAQVLILEENFYNFLSSKDLLD
;
A
#
# COMPACT_ATOMS: atom_id res chain seq x y z
N LEU A 1 -11.09 14.35 -8.04
CA LEU A 1 -9.77 13.69 -7.92
C LEU A 1 -9.75 12.48 -8.83
N SER A 2 -8.79 12.40 -9.75
CA SER A 2 -8.71 11.38 -10.79
C SER A 2 -8.17 10.02 -10.29
N GLY A 3 -8.50 9.60 -9.06
CA GLY A 3 -8.11 8.29 -8.53
C GLY A 3 -6.67 8.19 -8.00
N VAL A 4 -6.27 7.02 -7.54
CA VAL A 4 -4.92 6.68 -7.06
C VAL A 4 -4.32 5.68 -8.04
N GLU A 5 -3.04 5.85 -8.38
CA GLU A 5 -2.33 4.88 -9.23
C GLU A 5 -1.79 3.74 -8.37
N ILE A 6 -2.11 2.51 -8.75
CA ILE A 6 -1.62 1.27 -8.15
C ILE A 6 -1.03 0.40 -9.25
N CYS A 7 0.24 0.05 -9.11
CA CYS A 7 0.92 -0.84 -10.04
C CYS A 7 1.04 -2.24 -9.42
N VAL A 8 0.64 -3.27 -10.19
CA VAL A 8 0.69 -4.67 -9.78
C VAL A 8 1.44 -5.51 -10.83
N ASP A 9 2.16 -6.51 -10.36
CA ASP A 9 2.99 -7.35 -11.22
C ASP A 9 2.19 -8.41 -11.98
N GLU A 10 0.98 -8.73 -11.49
CA GLU A 10 0.06 -9.70 -12.05
C GLU A 10 -1.37 -9.17 -11.95
N THR A 11 -2.27 -9.62 -12.82
CA THR A 11 -3.69 -9.30 -12.71
C THR A 11 -4.25 -9.91 -11.44
N GLN A 12 -4.88 -9.09 -10.59
CA GLN A 12 -5.35 -9.44 -9.26
C GLN A 12 -6.83 -9.10 -9.07
N ARG A 13 -7.53 -9.92 -8.28
CA ARG A 13 -8.90 -9.61 -7.85
C ARG A 13 -9.19 -10.11 -6.43
N GLU A 14 -10.27 -9.64 -5.85
CA GLU A 14 -10.95 -10.26 -4.72
C GLU A 14 -12.48 -10.16 -4.91
N GLY A 15 -13.07 -11.22 -5.42
CA GLY A 15 -14.49 -11.27 -5.73
C GLY A 15 -14.96 -10.06 -6.56
N PHE A 16 -15.95 -9.32 -6.04
CA PHE A 16 -16.44 -8.07 -6.64
C PHE A 16 -15.83 -6.80 -6.02
N SER A 17 -14.93 -6.94 -5.05
CA SER A 17 -14.37 -5.80 -4.32
C SER A 17 -13.39 -5.00 -5.15
N PHE A 18 -12.56 -5.67 -5.94
CA PHE A 18 -11.66 -5.05 -6.91
C PHE A 18 -11.18 -6.05 -7.97
N GLU A 19 -10.81 -5.52 -9.12
CA GLU A 19 -9.99 -6.19 -10.13
C GLU A 19 -8.95 -5.18 -10.64
N LEU A 20 -7.66 -5.52 -10.55
CA LEU A 20 -6.53 -4.74 -11.04
C LEU A 20 -5.83 -5.52 -12.14
N GLN A 21 -5.68 -4.89 -13.30
CA GLN A 21 -4.94 -5.48 -14.41
C GLN A 21 -3.43 -5.38 -14.14
N LYS A 22 -2.66 -6.34 -14.64
CA LYS A 22 -1.20 -6.27 -14.64
C LYS A 22 -0.73 -4.92 -15.19
N GLY A 23 0.18 -4.26 -14.48
CA GLY A 23 0.67 -2.90 -14.76
C GLY A 23 0.04 -1.87 -13.84
N CYS A 24 0.01 -0.62 -14.26
CA CYS A 24 -0.48 0.50 -13.45
C CYS A 24 -1.96 0.80 -13.73
N ASN A 25 -2.75 0.89 -12.66
CA ASN A 25 -4.19 1.11 -12.68
C ASN A 25 -4.52 2.40 -11.93
N VAL A 26 -5.30 3.28 -12.51
CA VAL A 26 -5.85 4.44 -11.80
C VAL A 26 -7.21 4.06 -11.23
N VAL A 27 -7.32 3.96 -9.92
CA VAL A 27 -8.50 3.43 -9.23
C VAL A 27 -9.09 4.44 -8.23
N SER A 28 -10.36 4.25 -7.87
CA SER A 28 -10.98 5.03 -6.79
C SER A 28 -10.34 4.72 -5.43
N GLY A 29 -10.53 5.63 -4.45
CA GLY A 29 -10.06 5.40 -3.08
C GLY A 29 -10.68 4.16 -2.44
N GLU A 30 -11.93 3.82 -2.79
CA GLU A 30 -12.60 2.60 -2.32
C GLU A 30 -11.91 1.33 -2.83
N ILE A 31 -11.60 1.27 -4.13
CA ILE A 31 -10.85 0.14 -4.71
C ILE A 31 -9.45 0.04 -4.10
N ALA A 32 -8.77 1.18 -3.92
CA ALA A 32 -7.45 1.21 -3.27
C ALA A 32 -7.52 0.68 -1.83
N LEU A 33 -8.54 1.08 -1.06
CA LEU A 33 -8.75 0.60 0.30
C LEU A 33 -9.02 -0.91 0.32
N ASN A 34 -9.93 -1.39 -0.52
CA ASN A 34 -10.23 -2.82 -0.63
C ASN A 34 -8.98 -3.64 -0.96
N TRP A 35 -8.15 -3.15 -1.88
CA TRP A 35 -6.91 -3.82 -2.25
C TRP A 35 -5.89 -3.93 -1.09
N ILE A 36 -5.69 -2.87 -0.30
CA ILE A 36 -4.70 -2.89 0.81
C ILE A 36 -5.14 -3.72 2.01
N VAL A 37 -6.45 -3.88 2.24
CA VAL A 37 -6.98 -4.69 3.34
C VAL A 37 -7.24 -6.14 2.95
N SER A 38 -7.20 -6.45 1.65
CA SER A 38 -7.51 -7.78 1.11
C SER A 38 -6.60 -8.86 1.70
N ARG A 39 -7.23 -9.96 2.11
CA ARG A 39 -6.58 -11.19 2.61
C ARG A 39 -6.76 -12.37 1.67
N ASN A 40 -7.70 -12.28 0.72
CA ASN A 40 -8.06 -13.35 -0.20
C ASN A 40 -7.84 -12.93 -1.64
N THR A 41 -6.75 -12.18 -1.90
CA THR A 41 -6.40 -11.80 -3.26
C THR A 41 -6.13 -13.03 -4.11
N GLU A 42 -6.75 -13.09 -5.28
CA GLU A 42 -6.50 -14.07 -6.33
C GLU A 42 -5.67 -13.44 -7.45
N VAL A 43 -4.84 -14.22 -8.10
CA VAL A 43 -4.08 -13.84 -9.30
C VAL A 43 -4.57 -14.63 -10.49
N LEU A 44 -4.59 -13.99 -11.65
CA LEU A 44 -4.96 -14.61 -12.91
C LEU A 44 -3.83 -15.52 -13.42
N ASP A 45 -4.12 -16.80 -13.57
CA ASP A 45 -3.21 -17.77 -14.18
C ASP A 45 -3.55 -17.96 -15.67
N GLY A 46 -2.80 -17.27 -16.52
CA GLY A 46 -3.00 -17.28 -17.97
C GLY A 46 -3.76 -16.07 -18.49
N GLN A 47 -4.74 -16.30 -19.36
CA GLN A 47 -5.54 -15.25 -19.99
C GLN A 47 -6.92 -15.14 -19.35
N LYS A 48 -7.49 -13.93 -19.38
CA LYS A 48 -8.88 -13.72 -18.99
C LYS A 48 -9.80 -14.34 -20.02
N LEU A 49 -10.71 -15.20 -19.56
CA LEU A 49 -11.67 -15.94 -20.38
C LEU A 49 -13.08 -15.59 -19.92
N ILE A 50 -13.92 -15.18 -20.88
CA ILE A 50 -15.33 -14.89 -20.64
C ILE A 50 -16.12 -15.89 -21.50
N ASP A 51 -17.11 -16.55 -20.91
CA ASP A 51 -17.96 -17.51 -21.61
C ASP A 51 -19.03 -16.81 -22.47
N GLU A 52 -19.86 -17.63 -23.16
CA GLU A 52 -20.94 -17.15 -24.01
C GLU A 52 -22.03 -16.40 -23.24
N ASN A 53 -22.14 -16.60 -21.93
CA ASN A 53 -23.09 -15.93 -21.04
C ASN A 53 -22.53 -14.63 -20.45
N GLY A 54 -21.23 -14.31 -20.73
CA GLY A 54 -20.54 -13.14 -20.18
C GLY A 54 -19.95 -13.38 -18.78
N GLU A 55 -19.89 -14.65 -18.34
CA GLU A 55 -19.32 -15.00 -17.04
C GLU A 55 -17.79 -15.20 -17.14
N ASP A 56 -17.09 -14.78 -16.07
CA ASP A 56 -15.63 -14.97 -15.98
C ASP A 56 -15.30 -16.42 -15.61
N VAL A 57 -14.84 -17.18 -16.60
CA VAL A 57 -14.40 -18.58 -16.45
C VAL A 57 -12.86 -18.71 -16.45
N SER A 58 -12.17 -17.62 -16.18
CA SER A 58 -10.72 -17.57 -16.10
C SER A 58 -10.19 -18.44 -14.95
N ASN A 59 -8.94 -18.90 -15.10
CA ASN A 59 -8.28 -19.65 -14.04
C ASN A 59 -7.67 -18.69 -13.01
N TRP A 60 -8.37 -18.51 -11.90
CA TRP A 60 -7.92 -17.70 -10.78
C TRP A 60 -7.32 -18.60 -9.69
N LYS A 61 -6.17 -18.22 -9.18
CA LYS A 61 -5.47 -18.92 -8.09
C LYS A 61 -5.29 -18.01 -6.90
N PRO A 62 -5.40 -18.52 -5.68
CA PRO A 62 -5.02 -17.75 -4.50
C PRO A 62 -3.60 -17.19 -4.66
N MET A 63 -3.41 -15.93 -4.39
CA MET A 63 -2.09 -15.30 -4.41
C MET A 63 -1.21 -15.99 -3.35
N SER A 64 -0.11 -16.60 -3.77
CA SER A 64 0.82 -17.24 -2.85
C SER A 64 1.47 -16.21 -1.94
N GLY A 65 1.62 -16.54 -0.66
CA GLY A 65 2.30 -15.67 0.31
C GLY A 65 1.47 -14.47 0.77
N VAL A 66 0.13 -14.51 0.65
CA VAL A 66 -0.74 -13.52 1.30
C VAL A 66 -0.57 -13.63 2.81
N SER A 67 0.35 -12.85 3.31
CA SER A 67 0.70 -12.73 4.73
C SER A 67 0.56 -11.28 5.16
N ASP A 68 0.71 -11.01 6.44
CA ASP A 68 0.81 -9.64 6.93
C ASP A 68 1.94 -8.85 6.25
N LEU A 69 3.01 -9.51 5.83
CA LEU A 69 4.11 -8.89 5.07
C LEU A 69 3.64 -8.38 3.70
N THR A 70 2.85 -9.16 2.96
CA THR A 70 2.28 -8.74 1.68
C THR A 70 1.35 -7.53 1.86
N ARG A 71 0.56 -7.53 2.94
CA ARG A 71 -0.32 -6.41 3.28
C ARG A 71 0.49 -5.14 3.59
N ILE A 72 1.57 -5.25 4.37
CA ILE A 72 2.49 -4.14 4.64
C ILE A 72 3.09 -3.60 3.33
N GLN A 73 3.51 -4.47 2.41
CA GLN A 73 4.03 -4.04 1.10
C GLN A 73 2.98 -3.30 0.27
N LYS A 74 1.72 -3.77 0.25
CA LYS A 74 0.61 -3.06 -0.42
C LYS A 74 0.39 -1.68 0.20
N GLN A 75 0.38 -1.58 1.54
CA GLN A 75 0.26 -0.31 2.26
C GLN A 75 1.40 0.65 1.93
N GLN A 76 2.65 0.17 1.92
CA GLN A 76 3.81 0.98 1.54
C GLN A 76 3.71 1.48 0.09
N ARG A 77 3.30 0.63 -0.86
CA ARG A 77 3.08 1.03 -2.26
C ARG A 77 2.01 2.12 -2.38
N LEU A 78 0.90 1.98 -1.65
CA LEU A 78 -0.16 2.99 -1.65
C LEU A 78 0.33 4.32 -1.09
N ILE A 79 1.03 4.32 0.05
CA ILE A 79 1.60 5.52 0.65
C ILE A 79 2.52 6.22 -0.35
N LEU A 80 3.40 5.49 -1.01
CA LEU A 80 4.30 6.07 -2.02
C LEU A 80 3.54 6.67 -3.21
N SER A 81 2.50 6.00 -3.70
CA SER A 81 1.66 6.53 -4.78
C SER A 81 0.95 7.82 -4.37
N LEU A 82 0.46 7.90 -3.12
CA LEU A 82 -0.13 9.11 -2.57
C LEU A 82 0.89 10.24 -2.44
N MET A 83 2.10 9.93 -1.97
CA MET A 83 3.18 10.91 -1.83
C MET A 83 3.65 11.45 -3.19
N GLN A 84 3.81 10.59 -4.19
CA GLN A 84 4.10 11.02 -5.58
C GLN A 84 3.01 11.95 -6.11
N ARG A 85 1.76 11.72 -5.72
CA ARG A 85 0.66 12.59 -6.11
C ARG A 85 0.70 13.94 -5.41
N ILE A 86 1.15 14.00 -4.15
CA ILE A 86 1.36 15.27 -3.42
C ILE A 86 2.38 16.14 -4.16
N ASN A 87 3.43 15.54 -4.71
CA ASN A 87 4.44 16.26 -5.50
C ASN A 87 3.88 16.92 -6.77
N ASN A 88 2.74 16.44 -7.28
CA ASN A 88 2.10 16.97 -8.48
C ASN A 88 1.11 18.12 -8.20
N PHE A 89 0.93 18.54 -6.95
CA PHE A 89 0.10 19.71 -6.66
C PHE A 89 0.84 21.00 -7.05
N GLU A 90 0.24 21.80 -7.92
CA GLU A 90 0.81 23.05 -8.40
C GLU A 90 0.86 24.15 -7.33
N SER A 91 0.01 24.04 -6.29
CA SER A 91 -0.07 25.02 -5.22
C SER A 91 -0.45 24.42 -3.88
N PHE A 92 0.00 25.06 -2.81
CA PHE A 92 -0.38 24.70 -1.44
C PHE A 92 -1.90 24.76 -1.20
N ASN A 93 -2.62 25.70 -1.82
CA ASN A 93 -4.07 25.78 -1.70
C ASN A 93 -4.78 24.57 -2.31
N SER A 94 -4.32 24.08 -3.47
CA SER A 94 -4.85 22.86 -4.08
C SER A 94 -4.60 21.63 -3.21
N PHE A 95 -3.44 21.59 -2.59
CA PHE A 95 -3.09 20.56 -1.61
C PHE A 95 -3.97 20.65 -0.34
N LEU A 96 -4.17 21.83 0.24
CA LEU A 96 -5.05 22.02 1.39
C LEU A 96 -6.50 21.58 1.10
N ASN A 97 -7.02 21.90 -0.08
CA ASN A 97 -8.34 21.41 -0.47
C ASN A 97 -8.43 19.89 -0.53
N PHE A 98 -7.36 19.24 -0.96
CA PHE A 98 -7.25 17.77 -0.92
C PHE A 98 -7.23 17.24 0.52
N VAL A 99 -6.42 17.82 1.41
CA VAL A 99 -6.33 17.42 2.81
C VAL A 99 -7.66 17.62 3.54
N ASN A 100 -8.33 18.76 3.33
CA ASN A 100 -9.66 19.03 3.89
C ASN A 100 -10.71 18.01 3.41
N ALA A 101 -10.61 17.54 2.15
CA ALA A 101 -11.49 16.48 1.66
C ALA A 101 -11.23 15.12 2.33
N LEU A 102 -10.04 14.92 2.89
CA LEU A 102 -9.66 13.72 3.64
C LEU A 102 -9.92 13.84 5.14
N GLU A 103 -10.25 15.02 5.68
CA GLU A 103 -10.44 15.27 7.12
C GLU A 103 -11.38 14.26 7.79
N ASN A 104 -12.43 13.85 7.09
CA ASN A 104 -13.39 12.86 7.59
C ASN A 104 -12.90 11.40 7.48
N ALA A 105 -11.79 11.16 6.77
CA ALA A 105 -11.24 9.82 6.53
C ALA A 105 -10.11 9.46 7.51
N PHE A 106 -9.52 10.45 8.18
CA PHE A 106 -8.39 10.26 9.10
C PHE A 106 -8.69 10.82 10.48
N THR A 107 -8.36 10.02 11.50
CA THR A 107 -8.31 10.52 12.88
C THR A 107 -6.87 10.97 13.15
N ILE A 108 -6.68 12.29 13.30
CA ILE A 108 -5.39 12.88 13.66
C ILE A 108 -5.34 13.01 15.17
N ASP A 109 -4.15 12.87 15.76
CA ASP A 109 -3.93 13.11 17.20
C ASP A 109 -4.46 14.51 17.58
N GLN A 110 -5.15 14.61 18.72
CA GLN A 110 -5.77 15.85 19.18
C GLN A 110 -4.78 17.00 19.39
N ASN A 111 -3.49 16.69 19.49
CA ASN A 111 -2.42 17.68 19.69
C ASN A 111 -1.83 18.22 18.37
N ILE A 112 -2.24 17.69 17.23
CA ILE A 112 -1.76 18.12 15.91
C ILE A 112 -2.94 18.70 15.14
N SER A 113 -2.85 19.98 14.78
CA SER A 113 -3.87 20.58 13.90
C SER A 113 -3.71 20.06 12.46
N ILE A 114 -4.83 20.03 11.73
CA ILE A 114 -4.82 19.63 10.31
C ILE A 114 -3.90 20.55 9.49
N PHE A 115 -3.77 21.82 9.87
CA PHE A 115 -2.89 22.76 9.21
C PHE A 115 -1.40 22.43 9.45
N GLU A 116 -1.02 22.07 10.68
CA GLU A 116 0.36 21.65 11.00
C GLU A 116 0.71 20.34 10.28
N ALA A 117 -0.20 19.37 10.29
CA ALA A 117 -0.03 18.14 9.52
C ALA A 117 0.11 18.41 8.02
N SER A 118 -0.68 19.35 7.48
CA SER A 118 -0.62 19.75 6.07
C SER A 118 0.68 20.43 5.71
N ASN A 119 1.20 21.30 6.54
CA ASN A 119 2.49 21.94 6.32
C ASN A 119 3.62 20.90 6.31
N LEU A 120 3.62 19.99 7.29
CA LEU A 120 4.61 18.91 7.33
C LEU A 120 4.57 18.05 6.05
N LEU A 121 3.38 17.63 5.62
CA LEU A 121 3.21 16.85 4.39
C LEU A 121 3.63 17.65 3.15
N TRP A 122 3.39 18.96 3.13
CA TRP A 122 3.81 19.84 2.04
C TRP A 122 5.33 19.95 1.93
N ASP A 123 6.02 20.00 3.06
CA ASP A 123 7.48 20.03 3.11
C ASP A 123 8.07 18.69 2.60
N PHE A 124 7.39 17.57 2.86
CA PHE A 124 7.79 16.26 2.34
C PHE A 124 7.70 16.14 0.81
N ARG A 125 7.01 17.04 0.09
CA ARG A 125 6.92 17.01 -1.38
C ARG A 125 8.29 17.15 -2.08
N GLU A 126 9.27 17.74 -1.41
CA GLU A 126 10.62 17.94 -1.96
C GLU A 126 11.50 16.69 -1.84
N ILE A 127 11.02 15.66 -1.14
CA ILE A 127 11.73 14.40 -0.99
C ILE A 127 11.62 13.61 -2.30
N ASP A 128 12.78 13.24 -2.83
CA ASP A 128 12.87 12.32 -3.94
C ASP A 128 12.59 10.89 -3.46
N PHE A 129 11.34 10.44 -3.62
CA PHE A 129 10.91 9.12 -3.14
C PHE A 129 11.57 7.95 -3.88
N GLU A 130 12.18 8.18 -5.05
CA GLU A 130 12.98 7.16 -5.73
C GLU A 130 14.29 6.88 -4.98
N LYS A 131 14.78 7.87 -4.22
CA LYS A 131 15.97 7.75 -3.37
C LYS A 131 15.66 7.28 -1.95
N VAL A 132 14.38 7.13 -1.59
CA VAL A 132 14.02 6.60 -0.27
C VAL A 132 14.36 5.12 -0.18
N ASN A 133 15.28 4.79 0.70
CA ASN A 133 15.64 3.40 0.98
C ASN A 133 14.51 2.72 1.75
N LYS A 134 13.98 1.65 1.17
CA LYS A 134 13.01 0.79 1.84
C LYS A 134 13.75 -0.33 2.54
N LEU A 135 13.61 -0.40 3.85
CA LEU A 135 14.22 -1.45 4.64
C LEU A 135 13.14 -2.37 5.18
N THR A 136 13.29 -3.64 4.93
CA THR A 136 12.48 -4.68 5.57
C THR A 136 13.35 -5.35 6.62
N VAL A 137 12.92 -5.28 7.86
CA VAL A 137 13.65 -5.93 8.96
C VAL A 137 13.54 -7.46 8.76
N PRO A 138 14.65 -8.20 8.76
CA PRO A 138 14.63 -9.65 8.61
C PRO A 138 13.88 -10.31 9.76
N THR A 139 12.89 -11.13 9.42
CA THR A 139 12.04 -11.82 10.39
C THR A 139 11.74 -13.23 9.91
N TYR A 140 11.53 -14.15 10.85
CA TYR A 140 11.03 -15.50 10.57
C TYR A 140 9.70 -15.78 11.26
N ASN A 141 8.91 -16.67 10.66
CA ASN A 141 7.64 -17.09 11.22
C ASN A 141 7.89 -18.01 12.43
N TYR A 142 7.24 -17.71 13.54
CA TYR A 142 7.27 -18.53 14.72
C TYR A 142 5.84 -18.79 15.21
N THR A 143 5.57 -20.05 15.61
CA THR A 143 4.30 -20.40 16.21
C THR A 143 4.50 -20.54 17.72
N THR A 144 3.81 -19.71 18.49
CA THR A 144 3.86 -19.76 19.96
C THR A 144 3.24 -21.05 20.49
N GLU A 145 3.51 -21.38 21.75
CA GLU A 145 2.92 -22.55 22.43
C GLU A 145 1.37 -22.52 22.41
N ASN A 146 0.77 -21.35 22.37
CA ASN A 146 -0.67 -21.16 22.27
C ASN A 146 -1.21 -21.21 20.83
N GLY A 147 -0.38 -21.56 19.86
CA GLY A 147 -0.75 -21.66 18.43
C GLY A 147 -0.83 -20.33 17.69
N ALA A 148 -0.48 -19.19 18.29
CA ALA A 148 -0.43 -17.92 17.60
C ALA A 148 0.80 -17.84 16.68
N GLN A 149 0.60 -17.40 15.44
CA GLN A 149 1.68 -17.13 14.51
C GLN A 149 2.19 -15.71 14.71
N VAL A 150 3.49 -15.57 14.97
CA VAL A 150 4.16 -14.29 15.18
C VAL A 150 5.42 -14.20 14.33
N LEU A 151 5.87 -13.00 14.05
CA LEU A 151 7.15 -12.74 13.41
C LEU A 151 8.19 -12.44 14.48
N ILE A 152 9.30 -13.14 14.43
CA ILE A 152 10.46 -12.91 15.32
C ILE A 152 11.59 -12.33 14.50
N LEU A 153 12.32 -11.36 15.04
CA LEU A 153 13.50 -10.79 14.41
C LEU A 153 14.59 -11.84 14.26
N GLU A 154 15.20 -11.95 13.08
CA GLU A 154 16.35 -12.85 12.83
C GLU A 154 17.61 -12.38 13.55
N GLU A 155 17.74 -11.07 13.74
CA GLU A 155 18.87 -10.46 14.44
C GLU A 155 18.39 -9.32 15.35
N ASN A 156 19.27 -8.87 16.23
CA ASN A 156 19.00 -7.70 17.06
C ASN A 156 18.80 -6.48 16.17
N PHE A 157 17.71 -5.74 16.40
CA PHE A 157 17.33 -4.55 15.61
C PHE A 157 18.44 -3.49 15.52
N TYR A 158 19.20 -3.28 16.60
CA TYR A 158 20.35 -2.36 16.58
C TYR A 158 21.47 -2.84 15.67
N ASN A 159 21.77 -4.13 15.65
CA ASN A 159 22.78 -4.71 14.76
C ASN A 159 22.34 -4.55 13.30
N PHE A 160 21.05 -4.78 13.02
CA PHE A 160 20.48 -4.56 11.69
C PHE A 160 20.62 -3.10 11.24
N LEU A 161 20.24 -2.11 12.06
CA LEU A 161 20.38 -0.69 11.74
C LEU A 161 21.84 -0.29 11.53
N SER A 162 22.74 -0.75 12.41
CA SER A 162 24.19 -0.48 12.29
C SER A 162 24.77 -1.06 11.00
N SER A 163 24.34 -2.25 10.58
CA SER A 163 24.77 -2.89 9.33
C SER A 163 24.34 -2.13 8.07
N LYS A 164 23.41 -1.18 8.20
CA LYS A 164 22.86 -0.34 7.13
C LYS A 164 23.32 1.11 7.21
N ASP A 165 24.29 1.42 8.08
CA ASP A 165 24.77 2.81 8.33
C ASP A 165 23.64 3.77 8.70
N LEU A 166 22.65 3.29 9.45
CA LEU A 166 21.48 4.07 9.89
C LEU A 166 21.57 4.54 11.36
N LEU A 167 22.65 4.18 12.04
CA LEU A 167 22.99 4.65 13.38
C LEU A 167 24.33 5.40 13.28
N ASP A 168 24.26 6.72 13.25
CA ASP A 168 25.41 7.60 13.50
C ASP A 168 25.59 7.85 15.00
#